data_3f26a1e9c3f5969b5b26d11b29ede165
#
_entry.id   3f26a1e9c3f5969b5b26d11b29ede165
#
_cell.length_a   1.000
_cell.length_b   1.000
_cell.length_c   1.000
_cell.angle_alpha   90.00
_cell.angle_beta   90.00
_cell.angle_gamma   90.00
#
_symmetry.space_group_name_H-M   'P 1'
#
loop_
_entity.id
_entity.type
_entity.pdbx_description
1 polymer ?
#
loop_
_entity_poly.entity_id
_entity_poly.type
_entity_poly.pdbx_seq_one_letter_code
_entity_poly.pdbx_strand_id
1 'polypeptide(L)'
;MKKKILFVINTLGHAGAEVALSGLLNALDKTKYDISLYVLLGQGELMSQIPPEVKILNKKYNELSVLCAQGKRNMMKTVLKSCLRRATIIRRFPYIIKNLFKMIKNKQILTEKLLWRIVADGADRFSEEYDLAVAYLEGGSAYYTADYVKAKKKAAFVHVDYIKAGYSRSLDLKSYMFYDRIFAVSDEVKQSFLKVYPEFFSKTKIFHNLIDIEKIK
;
A
#
# COMPACT_ATOMS: atom_id res chain seq x y z
N MET A 1 8.29 -21.16 16.99
CA MET A 1 8.64 -20.43 15.75
C MET A 1 7.95 -19.07 15.79
N LYS A 2 8.68 -17.99 15.41
CA LYS A 2 8.06 -16.67 15.24
C LYS A 2 7.06 -16.69 14.09
N LYS A 3 6.00 -15.88 14.21
CA LYS A 3 5.06 -15.68 13.10
C LYS A 3 5.63 -14.70 12.09
N LYS A 4 5.60 -15.04 10.81
CA LYS A 4 6.12 -14.21 9.73
C LYS A 4 5.07 -13.19 9.26
N ILE A 5 5.42 -11.91 9.34
CA ILE A 5 4.54 -10.82 8.92
C ILE A 5 5.22 -10.00 7.82
N LEU A 6 4.53 -9.77 6.72
CA LEU A 6 4.96 -8.83 5.69
C LEU A 6 4.10 -7.57 5.70
N PHE A 7 4.73 -6.42 5.86
CA PHE A 7 4.10 -5.13 5.57
C PHE A 7 4.49 -4.65 4.17
N VAL A 8 3.51 -4.15 3.45
CA VAL A 8 3.70 -3.55 2.11
C VAL A 8 3.15 -2.14 2.13
N ILE A 9 3.96 -1.18 1.68
CA ILE A 9 3.57 0.22 1.57
C ILE A 9 4.04 0.81 0.23
N ASN A 10 3.45 1.92 -0.20
CA ASN A 10 3.77 2.52 -1.50
C ASN A 10 5.12 3.24 -1.48
N THR A 11 5.30 4.12 -0.50
CA THR A 11 6.50 4.90 -0.18
C THR A 11 6.70 4.88 1.33
N LEU A 12 7.81 5.41 1.82
CA LEU A 12 8.07 5.53 3.26
C LEU A 12 8.58 6.93 3.60
N GLY A 13 7.76 7.95 3.28
CA GLY A 13 8.02 9.36 3.57
C GLY A 13 7.49 9.79 4.94
N HIS A 14 7.35 11.11 5.13
CA HIS A 14 6.85 11.71 6.37
C HIS A 14 5.34 11.97 6.37
N ALA A 15 4.55 11.34 5.47
CA ALA A 15 3.10 11.46 5.55
C ALA A 15 2.52 10.59 6.69
N GLY A 16 1.29 10.91 7.11
CA GLY A 16 0.72 10.33 8.33
C GLY A 16 0.66 8.81 8.39
N ALA A 17 0.38 8.15 7.26
CA ALA A 17 0.33 6.69 7.18
C ALA A 17 1.71 6.05 7.32
N GLU A 18 2.74 6.66 6.71
CA GLU A 18 4.12 6.17 6.77
C GLU A 18 4.71 6.32 8.19
N VAL A 19 4.45 7.46 8.84
CA VAL A 19 4.84 7.69 10.23
C VAL A 19 4.13 6.70 11.15
N ALA A 20 2.83 6.46 10.93
CA ALA A 20 2.07 5.47 11.71
C ALA A 20 2.60 4.04 11.52
N LEU A 21 3.01 3.67 10.29
CA LEU A 21 3.67 2.37 10.06
C LEU A 21 4.99 2.28 10.81
N SER A 22 5.83 3.31 10.75
CA SER A 22 7.09 3.33 11.48
C SER A 22 6.85 3.15 12.98
N GLY A 23 5.87 3.85 13.56
CA GLY A 23 5.46 3.68 14.96
C GLY A 23 4.99 2.25 15.26
N LEU A 24 4.15 1.68 14.42
CA LEU A 24 3.68 0.29 14.55
C LEU A 24 4.83 -0.71 14.48
N LEU A 25 5.75 -0.55 13.53
CA LEU A 25 6.92 -1.43 13.39
C LEU A 25 7.83 -1.36 14.63
N ASN A 26 7.96 -0.20 15.26
CA ASN A 26 8.70 -0.05 16.52
C ASN A 26 8.00 -0.75 17.70
N ALA A 27 6.67 -0.65 17.78
CA ALA A 27 5.88 -1.19 18.89
C ALA A 27 5.70 -2.72 18.86
N LEU A 28 5.79 -3.34 17.68
CA LEU A 28 5.62 -4.79 17.54
C LEU A 28 6.72 -5.58 18.25
N ASP A 29 6.34 -6.65 18.94
CA ASP A 29 7.24 -7.56 19.68
C ASP A 29 8.05 -8.44 18.69
N LYS A 30 9.33 -8.09 18.49
CA LYS A 30 10.27 -8.83 17.61
C LYS A 30 10.70 -10.19 18.17
N THR A 31 10.36 -10.51 19.42
CA THR A 31 10.57 -11.86 19.96
C THR A 31 9.51 -12.85 19.45
N LYS A 32 8.32 -12.36 19.15
CA LYS A 32 7.16 -13.15 18.67
C LYS A 32 7.01 -13.13 17.15
N TYR A 33 7.44 -12.04 16.49
CA TYR A 33 7.21 -11.82 15.07
C TYR A 33 8.52 -11.69 14.31
N ASP A 34 8.59 -12.33 13.14
CA ASP A 34 9.60 -12.12 12.10
C ASP A 34 8.99 -11.15 11.07
N ILE A 35 9.43 -9.90 11.10
CA ILE A 35 8.79 -8.81 10.38
C ILE A 35 9.59 -8.46 9.13
N SER A 36 8.92 -8.47 8.00
CA SER A 36 9.46 -7.99 6.73
C SER A 36 8.71 -6.74 6.26
N LEU A 37 9.41 -5.83 5.61
CA LEU A 37 8.86 -4.63 5.00
C LEU A 37 9.21 -4.58 3.51
N TYR A 38 8.24 -4.30 2.67
CA TYR A 38 8.44 -4.04 1.25
C TYR A 38 7.83 -2.69 0.86
N VAL A 39 8.67 -1.78 0.37
CA VAL A 39 8.28 -0.45 -0.11
C VAL A 39 8.24 -0.48 -1.63
N LEU A 40 7.07 -0.36 -2.25
CA LEU A 40 6.88 -0.58 -3.69
C LEU A 40 7.77 0.30 -4.57
N LEU A 41 7.93 1.57 -4.21
CA LEU A 41 8.80 2.49 -4.93
C LEU A 41 10.25 2.44 -4.44
N GLY A 42 10.54 1.76 -3.32
CA GLY A 42 11.88 1.70 -2.73
C GLY A 42 12.42 3.09 -2.37
N GLN A 43 11.54 3.97 -1.87
CA GLN A 43 11.89 5.38 -1.63
C GLN A 43 11.12 5.94 -0.43
N GLY A 44 11.82 6.79 0.35
CA GLY A 44 11.24 7.56 1.45
C GLY A 44 12.23 7.83 2.57
N GLU A 45 12.06 8.97 3.23
CA GLU A 45 12.96 9.52 4.24
C GLU A 45 13.01 8.67 5.52
N LEU A 46 11.97 7.88 5.81
CA LEU A 46 11.92 7.02 7.00
C LEU A 46 12.61 5.66 6.80
N MET A 47 13.19 5.38 5.63
CA MET A 47 13.83 4.08 5.36
C MET A 47 14.96 3.75 6.35
N SER A 48 15.76 4.74 6.74
CA SER A 48 16.85 4.60 7.72
C SER A 48 16.37 4.51 9.18
N GLN A 49 15.10 4.88 9.45
CA GLN A 49 14.51 4.85 10.79
C GLN A 49 13.78 3.54 11.10
N ILE A 50 13.74 2.60 10.16
CA ILE A 50 13.13 1.29 10.38
C ILE A 50 14.02 0.49 11.34
N PRO A 51 13.41 -0.17 12.36
CA PRO A 51 14.16 -0.99 13.30
C PRO A 51 15.04 -2.03 12.60
N PRO A 52 16.28 -2.25 13.02
CA PRO A 52 17.21 -3.17 12.37
C PRO A 52 16.74 -4.64 12.35
N GLU A 53 15.83 -5.00 13.27
CA GLU A 53 15.21 -6.32 13.31
C GLU A 53 14.15 -6.51 12.23
N VAL A 54 13.70 -5.45 11.56
CA VAL A 54 12.75 -5.51 10.45
C VAL A 54 13.51 -5.72 9.14
N LYS A 55 13.25 -6.84 8.47
CA LYS A 55 13.88 -7.19 7.21
C LYS A 55 13.32 -6.37 6.05
N ILE A 56 14.07 -5.39 5.55
CA ILE A 56 13.71 -4.66 4.33
C ILE A 56 13.96 -5.54 3.11
N LEU A 57 12.92 -5.83 2.32
CA LEU A 57 13.01 -6.72 1.16
C LEU A 57 13.50 -6.01 -0.11
N ASN A 58 13.55 -4.69 -0.11
CA ASN A 58 14.06 -3.91 -1.23
C ASN A 58 15.55 -4.14 -1.42
N LYS A 59 15.95 -4.65 -2.58
CA LYS A 59 17.39 -4.82 -2.95
C LYS A 59 18.13 -3.49 -3.03
N LYS A 60 17.41 -2.42 -3.40
CA LYS A 60 17.90 -1.04 -3.46
C LYS A 60 16.79 -0.11 -3.03
N TYR A 61 17.14 0.87 -2.24
CA TYR A 61 16.23 1.94 -1.82
C TYR A 61 17.00 3.26 -1.67
N ASN A 62 16.27 4.35 -1.53
CA ASN A 62 16.84 5.68 -1.26
C ASN A 62 15.96 6.45 -0.27
N GLU A 63 16.55 7.43 0.39
CA GLU A 63 15.90 8.25 1.42
C GLU A 63 15.40 9.60 0.89
N LEU A 64 15.29 9.72 -0.43
CA LEU A 64 14.82 10.95 -1.03
C LEU A 64 13.32 11.14 -0.83
N SER A 65 12.93 12.36 -0.45
CA SER A 65 11.52 12.74 -0.42
C SER A 65 10.90 12.62 -1.81
N VAL A 66 9.71 12.02 -1.86
CA VAL A 66 8.90 12.01 -3.10
C VAL A 66 8.47 13.42 -3.52
N LEU A 67 8.58 14.42 -2.64
CA LEU A 67 8.22 15.80 -2.92
C LEU A 67 9.35 16.58 -3.59
N CYS A 68 10.62 16.20 -3.38
CA CYS A 68 11.75 16.87 -4.01
C CYS A 68 11.90 16.50 -5.50
N ALA A 69 12.55 17.34 -6.29
CA ALA A 69 12.71 17.16 -7.74
C ALA A 69 13.41 15.84 -8.08
N GLN A 70 14.47 15.48 -7.35
CA GLN A 70 15.21 14.22 -7.56
C GLN A 70 14.38 13.00 -7.18
N GLY A 71 13.62 13.08 -6.09
CA GLY A 71 12.71 12.01 -5.66
C GLY A 71 11.58 11.77 -6.67
N LYS A 72 10.98 12.84 -7.20
CA LYS A 72 9.99 12.76 -8.28
C LYS A 72 10.58 12.08 -9.53
N ARG A 73 11.82 12.42 -9.89
CA ARG A 73 12.53 11.77 -11.03
C ARG A 73 12.75 10.28 -10.77
N ASN A 74 13.14 9.89 -9.56
CA ASN A 74 13.34 8.48 -9.19
C ASN A 74 12.02 7.71 -9.20
N MET A 75 10.96 8.29 -8.65
CA MET A 75 9.62 7.73 -8.71
C MET A 75 9.20 7.49 -10.16
N MET A 76 9.37 8.48 -11.05
CA MET A 76 9.03 8.35 -12.47
C MET A 76 9.84 7.24 -13.15
N LYS A 77 11.15 7.12 -12.86
CA LYS A 77 11.98 6.00 -13.36
C LYS A 77 11.43 4.64 -12.92
N THR A 78 11.01 4.52 -11.66
CA THR A 78 10.43 3.27 -11.13
C THR A 78 9.09 2.95 -11.82
N VAL A 79 8.24 3.94 -12.04
CA VAL A 79 6.99 3.78 -12.79
C VAL A 79 7.28 3.32 -14.23
N LEU A 80 8.19 4.00 -14.93
CA LEU A 80 8.58 3.64 -16.31
C LEU A 80 9.13 2.20 -16.39
N LYS A 81 10.02 1.83 -15.46
CA LYS A 81 10.52 0.47 -15.35
C LYS A 81 9.40 -0.54 -15.13
N SER A 82 8.42 -0.20 -14.31
CA SER A 82 7.24 -1.04 -14.06
C SER A 82 6.36 -1.20 -15.28
N CYS A 83 6.21 -0.15 -16.11
CA CYS A 83 5.48 -0.21 -17.37
C CYS A 83 6.09 -1.23 -18.35
N LEU A 84 7.42 -1.23 -18.44
CA LEU A 84 8.15 -2.10 -19.37
C LEU A 84 8.28 -3.54 -18.84
N ARG A 85 8.38 -3.69 -17.53
CA ARG A 85 8.60 -4.99 -16.91
C ARG A 85 7.39 -5.92 -17.12
N ARG A 86 7.66 -7.14 -17.62
CA ARG A 86 6.63 -8.16 -17.92
C ARG A 86 5.52 -7.68 -18.88
N ALA A 87 5.83 -6.71 -19.74
CA ALA A 87 4.85 -6.09 -20.63
C ALA A 87 3.59 -5.59 -19.89
N THR A 88 3.76 -5.03 -18.68
CA THR A 88 2.66 -4.69 -17.77
C THR A 88 1.69 -3.71 -18.40
N ILE A 89 2.18 -2.69 -19.13
CA ILE A 89 1.31 -1.69 -19.76
C ILE A 89 0.41 -2.34 -20.83
N ILE A 90 0.95 -3.26 -21.64
CA ILE A 90 0.18 -3.97 -22.68
C ILE A 90 -0.88 -4.86 -22.03
N ARG A 91 -0.50 -5.63 -21.03
CA ARG A 91 -1.41 -6.54 -20.31
C ARG A 91 -2.54 -5.80 -19.59
N ARG A 92 -2.27 -4.58 -19.10
CA ARG A 92 -3.27 -3.75 -18.40
C ARG A 92 -3.96 -2.73 -19.27
N PHE A 93 -3.68 -2.71 -20.55
CA PHE A 93 -4.29 -1.75 -21.48
C PHE A 93 -5.84 -1.73 -21.40
N PRO A 94 -6.57 -2.87 -21.41
CA PRO A 94 -8.03 -2.85 -21.26
C PRO A 94 -8.50 -2.26 -19.93
N TYR A 95 -7.78 -2.53 -18.84
CA TYR A 95 -8.08 -1.97 -17.51
C TYR A 95 -7.89 -0.44 -17.51
N ILE A 96 -6.79 0.04 -18.09
CA ILE A 96 -6.46 1.47 -18.18
C ILE A 96 -7.55 2.20 -18.97
N ILE A 97 -7.86 1.74 -20.18
CA ILE A 97 -8.87 2.36 -21.06
C ILE A 97 -10.23 2.40 -20.38
N LYS A 98 -10.69 1.28 -19.82
CA LYS A 98 -11.99 1.19 -19.14
C LYS A 98 -12.11 2.22 -18.00
N ASN A 99 -11.07 2.33 -17.16
CA ASN A 99 -11.11 3.24 -16.02
C ASN A 99 -10.91 4.70 -16.44
N LEU A 100 -10.09 4.96 -17.46
CA LEU A 100 -9.93 6.30 -18.03
C LEU A 100 -11.26 6.83 -18.57
N PHE A 101 -12.00 6.03 -19.36
CA PHE A 101 -13.34 6.41 -19.81
C PHE A 101 -14.29 6.74 -18.67
N LYS A 102 -14.27 5.95 -17.58
CA LYS A 102 -15.09 6.24 -16.40
C LYS A 102 -14.69 7.55 -15.72
N MET A 103 -13.38 7.80 -15.59
CA MET A 103 -12.85 9.04 -15.01
C MET A 103 -13.28 10.27 -15.83
N ILE A 104 -13.21 10.17 -17.17
CA ILE A 104 -13.66 11.24 -18.10
C ILE A 104 -15.17 11.47 -17.92
N LYS A 105 -15.99 10.40 -17.92
CA LYS A 105 -17.44 10.51 -17.73
C LYS A 105 -17.81 11.15 -16.41
N ASN A 106 -17.06 10.86 -15.35
CA ASN A 106 -17.27 11.41 -14.00
C ASN A 106 -16.61 12.79 -13.81
N LYS A 107 -15.98 13.36 -14.83
CA LYS A 107 -15.23 14.63 -14.79
C LYS A 107 -14.15 14.65 -13.69
N GLN A 108 -13.59 13.49 -13.34
CA GLN A 108 -12.56 13.33 -12.30
C GLN A 108 -11.44 12.44 -12.84
N ILE A 109 -10.42 13.06 -13.44
CA ILE A 109 -9.29 12.35 -14.06
C ILE A 109 -8.14 12.25 -13.06
N LEU A 110 -7.96 11.08 -12.46
CA LEU A 110 -6.94 10.76 -11.47
C LEU A 110 -6.04 9.64 -12.01
N THR A 111 -5.20 9.98 -12.96
CA THR A 111 -4.34 9.00 -13.67
C THR A 111 -3.36 8.28 -12.74
N GLU A 112 -2.95 8.92 -11.65
CA GLU A 112 -2.09 8.30 -10.62
C GLU A 112 -2.73 7.04 -10.01
N LYS A 113 -4.06 6.95 -9.94
CA LYS A 113 -4.75 5.75 -9.44
C LYS A 113 -4.56 4.55 -10.37
N LEU A 114 -4.44 4.80 -11.68
CA LEU A 114 -4.14 3.75 -12.67
C LEU A 114 -2.69 3.29 -12.59
N LEU A 115 -1.77 4.23 -12.33
CA LEU A 115 -0.34 3.94 -12.23
C LEU A 115 -0.01 3.00 -11.08
N TRP A 116 -0.73 3.07 -9.95
CA TRP A 116 -0.52 2.15 -8.84
C TRP A 116 -0.71 0.68 -9.22
N ARG A 117 -1.66 0.37 -10.10
CA ARG A 117 -1.84 -1.00 -10.62
C ARG A 117 -0.62 -1.44 -11.45
N ILE A 118 -0.09 -0.55 -12.26
CA ILE A 118 1.11 -0.80 -13.08
C ILE A 118 2.33 -1.01 -12.19
N VAL A 119 2.51 -0.16 -11.19
CA VAL A 119 3.61 -0.29 -10.22
C VAL A 119 3.54 -1.62 -9.48
N ALA A 120 2.38 -2.00 -8.97
CA ALA A 120 2.18 -3.27 -8.29
C ALA A 120 2.51 -4.48 -9.18
N ASP A 121 2.10 -4.44 -10.45
CA ASP A 121 2.38 -5.52 -11.41
C ASP A 121 3.86 -5.62 -11.78
N GLY A 122 4.54 -4.49 -11.91
CA GLY A 122 5.96 -4.39 -12.24
C GLY A 122 6.90 -4.63 -11.05
N ALA A 123 6.40 -4.65 -9.82
CA ALA A 123 7.19 -4.79 -8.60
C ALA A 123 7.91 -6.15 -8.48
N ASP A 124 8.90 -6.24 -7.60
CA ASP A 124 9.62 -7.50 -7.34
C ASP A 124 8.67 -8.56 -6.78
N ARG A 125 9.01 -9.82 -6.98
CA ARG A 125 8.25 -10.97 -6.48
C ARG A 125 9.10 -11.75 -5.48
N PHE A 126 8.47 -12.16 -4.39
CA PHE A 126 9.08 -12.99 -3.36
C PHE A 126 8.38 -14.35 -3.33
N SER A 127 9.16 -15.41 -3.17
CA SER A 127 8.64 -16.79 -3.07
C SER A 127 8.20 -17.15 -1.65
N GLU A 128 8.65 -16.38 -0.65
CA GLU A 128 8.38 -16.61 0.76
C GLU A 128 6.88 -16.55 1.05
N GLU A 129 6.42 -17.43 1.95
CA GLU A 129 5.06 -17.44 2.47
C GLU A 129 5.03 -16.84 3.88
N TYR A 130 4.01 -16.03 4.14
CA TYR A 130 3.83 -15.32 5.40
C TYR A 130 2.60 -15.84 6.16
N ASP A 131 2.62 -15.75 7.50
CA ASP A 131 1.42 -16.01 8.30
C ASP A 131 0.40 -14.88 8.11
N LEU A 132 0.89 -13.62 7.98
CA LEU A 132 0.08 -12.44 7.73
C LEU A 132 0.77 -11.52 6.72
N ALA A 133 0.04 -11.05 5.73
CA ALA A 133 0.47 -9.96 4.84
C ALA A 133 -0.45 -8.75 5.01
N VAL A 134 0.15 -7.59 5.20
CA VAL A 134 -0.53 -6.32 5.48
C VAL A 134 -0.23 -5.32 4.37
N ALA A 135 -1.26 -4.92 3.63
CA ALA A 135 -1.20 -3.74 2.78
C ALA A 135 -1.47 -2.51 3.65
N TYR A 136 -0.45 -1.69 3.89
CA TYR A 136 -0.58 -0.58 4.83
C TYR A 136 -1.07 0.72 4.20
N LEU A 137 -1.35 0.74 2.91
CA LEU A 137 -1.97 1.85 2.18
C LEU A 137 -2.88 1.32 1.06
N GLU A 138 -3.76 2.18 0.59
CA GLU A 138 -4.57 1.95 -0.60
C GLU A 138 -3.72 1.95 -1.87
N GLY A 139 -4.32 1.51 -2.97
CA GLY A 139 -3.71 1.52 -4.29
C GLY A 139 -2.61 0.48 -4.44
N GLY A 140 -1.38 0.89 -4.68
CA GLY A 140 -0.27 0.00 -5.03
C GLY A 140 -0.05 -1.15 -4.07
N SER A 141 0.09 -0.86 -2.78
CA SER A 141 0.28 -1.88 -1.74
C SER A 141 -0.91 -2.82 -1.62
N ALA A 142 -2.15 -2.30 -1.72
CA ALA A 142 -3.35 -3.12 -1.69
C ALA A 142 -3.41 -4.07 -2.91
N TYR A 143 -3.06 -3.59 -4.10
CA TYR A 143 -3.03 -4.42 -5.30
C TYR A 143 -1.93 -5.46 -5.26
N TYR A 144 -0.73 -5.06 -4.84
CA TYR A 144 0.42 -5.95 -4.76
C TYR A 144 0.20 -7.09 -3.75
N THR A 145 -0.26 -6.76 -2.55
CA THR A 145 -0.49 -7.76 -1.50
C THR A 145 -1.61 -8.72 -1.88
N ALA A 146 -2.68 -8.23 -2.50
CA ALA A 146 -3.78 -9.07 -2.97
C ALA A 146 -3.30 -10.09 -4.01
N ASP A 147 -2.60 -9.61 -5.06
CA ASP A 147 -2.34 -10.38 -6.27
C ASP A 147 -1.04 -11.20 -6.20
N TYR A 148 -0.06 -10.79 -5.37
CA TYR A 148 1.32 -11.30 -5.51
C TYR A 148 1.99 -11.78 -4.23
N VAL A 149 1.40 -11.55 -3.07
CA VAL A 149 1.94 -12.05 -1.81
C VAL A 149 1.27 -13.36 -1.45
N LYS A 150 2.09 -14.36 -1.12
CA LYS A 150 1.63 -15.63 -0.53
C LYS A 150 1.51 -15.46 0.97
N ALA A 151 0.32 -15.57 1.53
CA ALA A 151 0.09 -15.48 2.96
C ALA A 151 -1.15 -16.25 3.37
N LYS A 152 -1.14 -16.81 4.61
CA LYS A 152 -2.29 -17.51 5.19
C LYS A 152 -3.46 -16.57 5.45
N LYS A 153 -3.15 -15.32 5.86
CA LYS A 153 -4.11 -14.23 6.11
C LYS A 153 -3.62 -12.96 5.47
N LYS A 154 -4.57 -12.15 4.98
CA LYS A 154 -4.29 -10.84 4.41
C LYS A 154 -5.13 -9.76 5.08
N ALA A 155 -4.50 -8.64 5.42
CA ALA A 155 -5.16 -7.45 5.93
C ALA A 155 -4.82 -6.23 5.06
N ALA A 156 -5.76 -5.29 4.94
CA ALA A 156 -5.56 -4.02 4.27
C ALA A 156 -5.91 -2.88 5.22
N PHE A 157 -5.13 -1.80 5.18
CA PHE A 157 -5.45 -0.55 5.84
C PHE A 157 -6.02 0.45 4.85
N VAL A 158 -6.95 1.29 5.33
CA VAL A 158 -7.54 2.42 4.63
C VAL A 158 -7.34 3.67 5.47
N HIS A 159 -6.58 4.63 4.94
CA HIS A 159 -6.15 5.84 5.65
C HIS A 159 -6.86 7.12 5.16
N VAL A 160 -7.54 7.06 4.02
CA VAL A 160 -8.14 8.23 3.38
C VAL A 160 -9.66 8.15 3.33
N ASP A 161 -10.32 9.30 3.25
CA ASP A 161 -11.71 9.34 2.80
C ASP A 161 -11.79 8.79 1.38
N TYR A 162 -12.31 7.57 1.27
CA TYR A 162 -12.22 6.75 0.06
C TYR A 162 -12.90 7.40 -1.14
N ILE A 163 -14.01 8.10 -0.89
CA ILE A 163 -14.78 8.78 -1.93
C ILE A 163 -14.04 10.03 -2.39
N LYS A 164 -13.62 10.90 -1.45
CA LYS A 164 -12.91 12.14 -1.76
C LYS A 164 -11.57 11.90 -2.43
N ALA A 165 -10.89 10.79 -2.07
CA ALA A 165 -9.61 10.42 -2.68
C ALA A 165 -9.75 9.84 -4.10
N GLY A 166 -10.96 9.69 -4.64
CA GLY A 166 -11.21 9.26 -6.01
C GLY A 166 -11.03 7.76 -6.25
N TYR A 167 -11.02 6.95 -5.21
CA TYR A 167 -11.07 5.50 -5.35
C TYR A 167 -12.46 5.01 -5.72
N SER A 168 -12.56 3.91 -6.40
CA SER A 168 -13.84 3.39 -6.89
C SER A 168 -13.85 1.87 -7.02
N ARG A 169 -15.04 1.28 -7.02
CA ARG A 169 -15.22 -0.17 -7.22
C ARG A 169 -14.54 -0.71 -8.47
N SER A 170 -14.51 0.06 -9.55
CA SER A 170 -13.88 -0.38 -10.81
C SER A 170 -12.36 -0.50 -10.73
N LEU A 171 -11.73 0.23 -9.81
CA LEU A 171 -10.30 0.18 -9.56
C LEU A 171 -9.94 -0.98 -8.62
N ASP A 172 -10.69 -1.15 -7.52
CA ASP A 172 -10.18 -1.78 -6.33
C ASP A 172 -10.95 -3.01 -5.86
N LEU A 173 -12.23 -3.18 -6.25
CA LEU A 173 -13.10 -4.25 -5.72
C LEU A 173 -12.41 -5.62 -5.75
N LYS A 174 -11.83 -5.96 -6.91
CA LYS A 174 -11.17 -7.26 -7.08
C LYS A 174 -10.06 -7.50 -6.06
N SER A 175 -9.29 -6.47 -5.70
CA SER A 175 -8.22 -6.59 -4.73
C SER A 175 -8.75 -6.74 -3.30
N TYR A 176 -9.76 -5.94 -2.92
CA TYR A 176 -10.34 -6.02 -1.57
C TYR A 176 -11.10 -7.32 -1.28
N MET A 177 -11.51 -8.06 -2.30
CA MET A 177 -12.09 -9.40 -2.12
C MET A 177 -11.12 -10.41 -1.48
N PHE A 178 -9.80 -10.25 -1.70
CA PHE A 178 -8.76 -11.15 -1.20
C PHE A 178 -8.35 -10.91 0.26
N TYR A 179 -8.86 -9.86 0.91
CA TYR A 179 -8.50 -9.54 2.28
C TYR A 179 -9.46 -10.19 3.29
N ASP A 180 -8.90 -10.81 4.32
CA ASP A 180 -9.64 -11.38 5.46
C ASP A 180 -10.14 -10.27 6.39
N ARG A 181 -9.38 -9.17 6.52
CA ARG A 181 -9.71 -7.99 7.34
C ARG A 181 -9.32 -6.71 6.61
N ILE A 182 -10.11 -5.67 6.84
CA ILE A 182 -9.85 -4.31 6.37
C ILE A 182 -9.91 -3.42 7.61
N PHE A 183 -8.86 -2.63 7.81
CA PHE A 183 -8.74 -1.71 8.93
C PHE A 183 -8.85 -0.28 8.42
N ALA A 184 -9.86 0.44 8.89
CA ALA A 184 -9.99 1.88 8.70
C ALA A 184 -9.40 2.60 9.92
N VAL A 185 -8.68 3.70 9.68
CA VAL A 185 -7.97 4.41 10.76
C VAL A 185 -8.88 5.33 11.61
N SER A 186 -10.12 5.56 11.16
CA SER A 186 -11.16 6.29 11.92
C SER A 186 -12.56 5.83 11.51
N ASP A 187 -13.58 6.28 12.25
CA ASP A 187 -14.97 6.02 11.92
C ASP A 187 -15.37 6.66 10.58
N GLU A 188 -14.91 7.88 10.30
CA GLU A 188 -15.21 8.60 9.06
C GLU A 188 -14.64 7.85 7.86
N VAL A 189 -13.39 7.37 7.97
CA VAL A 189 -12.74 6.56 6.93
C VAL A 189 -13.50 5.26 6.73
N LYS A 190 -13.91 4.58 7.80
CA LYS A 190 -14.73 3.36 7.73
C LYS A 190 -16.05 3.62 7.03
N GLN A 191 -16.77 4.67 7.40
CA GLN A 191 -18.03 5.02 6.77
C GLN A 191 -17.87 5.35 5.28
N SER A 192 -16.87 6.14 4.94
CA SER A 192 -16.56 6.47 3.53
C SER A 192 -16.25 5.22 2.71
N PHE A 193 -15.44 4.31 3.24
CA PHE A 193 -15.11 3.04 2.59
C PHE A 193 -16.35 2.15 2.43
N LEU A 194 -17.18 2.01 3.46
CA LEU A 194 -18.38 1.16 3.44
C LEU A 194 -19.51 1.73 2.56
N LYS A 195 -19.56 3.03 2.30
CA LYS A 195 -20.45 3.59 1.28
C LYS A 195 -20.12 3.06 -0.12
N VAL A 196 -18.87 2.78 -0.40
CA VAL A 196 -18.42 2.19 -1.69
C VAL A 196 -18.54 0.66 -1.67
N TYR A 197 -18.30 0.03 -0.52
CA TYR A 197 -18.23 -1.43 -0.35
C TYR A 197 -19.06 -1.92 0.85
N PRO A 198 -20.39 -1.80 0.82
CA PRO A 198 -21.25 -2.23 1.94
C PRO A 198 -21.11 -3.73 2.26
N GLU A 199 -20.78 -4.55 1.26
CA GLU A 199 -20.55 -5.99 1.40
C GLU A 199 -19.35 -6.35 2.29
N PHE A 200 -18.44 -5.42 2.54
CA PHE A 200 -17.27 -5.65 3.39
C PHE A 200 -17.49 -5.25 4.85
N PHE A 201 -18.72 -4.93 5.26
CA PHE A 201 -19.04 -4.49 6.62
C PHE A 201 -18.52 -5.45 7.71
N SER A 202 -18.74 -6.76 7.55
CA SER A 202 -18.34 -7.77 8.53
C SER A 202 -16.83 -7.89 8.74
N LYS A 203 -16.05 -7.61 7.70
CA LYS A 203 -14.58 -7.70 7.75
C LYS A 203 -13.89 -6.35 7.96
N THR A 204 -14.63 -5.23 7.98
CA THR A 204 -14.06 -3.90 8.20
C THR A 204 -14.14 -3.52 9.68
N LYS A 205 -12.96 -3.22 10.26
CA LYS A 205 -12.80 -2.82 11.66
C LYS A 205 -12.06 -1.48 11.74
N ILE A 206 -12.12 -0.82 12.88
CA ILE A 206 -11.33 0.39 13.16
C ILE A 206 -10.03 -0.04 13.81
N PHE A 207 -8.95 0.57 13.38
CA PHE A 207 -7.63 0.48 13.98
C PHE A 207 -7.00 1.87 13.96
N HIS A 208 -7.05 2.56 15.08
CA HIS A 208 -6.45 3.88 15.22
C HIS A 208 -4.94 3.83 15.09
N ASN A 209 -4.38 4.80 14.39
CA ASN A 209 -2.94 4.92 14.28
C ASN A 209 -2.30 5.07 15.66
N LEU A 210 -1.21 4.35 15.89
CA LEU A 210 -0.38 4.56 17.07
C LEU A 210 0.34 5.91 16.95
N ILE A 211 0.12 6.77 17.90
CA ILE A 211 0.79 8.07 18.01
C ILE A 211 1.84 7.95 19.11
N ASP A 212 3.10 8.18 18.73
CA ASP A 212 4.20 8.26 19.69
C ASP A 212 4.18 9.64 20.35
N ILE A 213 3.56 9.71 21.54
CA ILE A 213 3.38 10.96 22.29
C ILE A 213 4.75 11.54 22.75
N GLU A 214 5.76 10.70 22.92
CA GLU A 214 7.10 11.16 23.33
C GLU A 214 7.83 11.92 22.23
N LYS A 215 7.49 11.68 20.97
CA LYS A 215 8.04 12.42 19.81
C LYS A 215 7.32 13.74 19.50
N ILE A 216 6.24 14.06 20.21
CA ILE A 216 5.46 15.29 20.01
C ILE A 216 5.89 16.38 21.03
N LYS A 217 6.69 16.04 22.01
CA LYS A 217 7.33 16.99 22.93
C LYS A 217 8.66 17.46 22.37
#